data_d47beb1b07ae647d1be206cd02e30c30
#
_entry.id   d47beb1b07ae647d1be206cd02e30c30
#
_cell.length_a   1.000
_cell.length_b   1.000
_cell.length_c   1.000
_cell.angle_alpha   90.00
_cell.angle_beta   90.00
_cell.angle_gamma   90.00
#
_symmetry.space_group_name_H-M   'P 1'
#
loop_
_entity.id
_entity.type
_entity.pdbx_description
1 polymer ?
#
loop_
_entity_poly.entity_id
_entity_poly.type
_entity_poly.pdbx_seq_one_letter_code
_entity_poly.pdbx_strand_id
1 'polypeptide(L)'
;ELEEKGIITLTICAPYLEDIKKHIQKNTRMVIMTHSSNVTGEIFDVDLIGQYCKECGVLFMVDAAQSAGHIPVSMENIDVLCFSGHKGLLGIAGIGGFCVKDMEVKPLISGGTGIDSFNPQMPKAYPEHLEAGTQNIVGIAALNAGIQYVQSHQKEIVEKECFLLQKLYEGLSGYVEFYSSLENSTPIVAINIPGKDSAYVSDLLNYKYGIVTRCGAHCAPLMHKHLKTEERGIVRLSISFQNTIEDIDFVVRAIQEISNDY
;
A
#
# COMPACT_ATOMS: atom_id res chain seq x y z
N GLU A 1 15.20 9.74 11.09
CA GLU A 1 15.53 9.59 12.52
C GLU A 1 16.74 8.68 12.75
N LEU A 2 16.80 7.44 12.24
CA LEU A 2 17.98 6.55 12.39
C LEU A 2 19.22 7.13 11.71
N GLU A 3 19.06 7.77 10.55
CA GLU A 3 20.12 8.46 9.85
C GLU A 3 20.61 9.69 10.62
N GLU A 4 19.69 10.49 11.16
CA GLU A 4 20.02 11.64 12.02
C GLU A 4 20.80 11.23 13.28
N LYS A 5 20.53 10.03 13.79
CA LYS A 5 21.29 9.44 14.92
C LYS A 5 22.61 8.81 14.49
N GLY A 6 22.97 8.83 13.20
CA GLY A 6 24.18 8.23 12.68
C GLY A 6 24.24 6.70 12.74
N ILE A 7 23.07 6.03 12.91
CA ILE A 7 22.98 4.56 13.01
C ILE A 7 23.03 3.92 11.63
N ILE A 8 22.40 4.58 10.63
CA ILE A 8 22.39 4.12 9.23
C ILE A 8 22.76 5.27 8.29
N THR A 9 23.07 4.93 7.06
CA THR A 9 23.04 5.83 5.91
C THR A 9 21.86 5.44 5.04
N LEU A 10 21.00 6.41 4.68
CA LEU A 10 19.83 6.20 3.84
C LEU A 10 20.12 6.68 2.42
N THR A 11 19.89 5.81 1.45
CA THR A 11 19.91 6.17 0.02
C THR A 11 18.50 6.02 -0.54
N ILE A 12 17.97 7.07 -1.14
CA ILE A 12 16.67 7.08 -1.78
C ILE A 12 16.85 6.97 -3.30
N CYS A 13 16.20 6.02 -3.93
CA CYS A 13 16.20 5.81 -5.37
C CYS A 13 14.81 5.47 -5.89
N ALA A 14 14.66 5.48 -7.22
CA ALA A 14 13.42 5.02 -7.84
C ALA A 14 13.24 3.50 -7.63
N PRO A 15 11.99 3.00 -7.52
CA PRO A 15 11.69 1.60 -7.18
C PRO A 15 11.81 0.67 -8.39
N TYR A 16 12.81 0.87 -9.22
CA TYR A 16 13.07 0.06 -10.41
C TYR A 16 14.44 -0.61 -10.31
N LEU A 17 14.55 -1.84 -10.82
CA LEU A 17 15.76 -2.66 -10.71
C LEU A 17 17.03 -1.91 -11.15
N GLU A 18 16.98 -1.21 -12.28
CA GLU A 18 18.16 -0.52 -12.82
C GLU A 18 18.64 0.65 -11.93
N ASP A 19 17.74 1.30 -11.22
CA ASP A 19 18.10 2.33 -10.26
C ASP A 19 18.61 1.73 -8.95
N ILE A 20 17.99 0.66 -8.47
CA ILE A 20 18.44 -0.08 -7.29
C ILE A 20 19.87 -0.62 -7.52
N LYS A 21 20.15 -1.21 -8.68
CA LYS A 21 21.49 -1.68 -9.06
C LYS A 21 22.57 -0.60 -8.94
N LYS A 22 22.26 0.63 -9.35
CA LYS A 22 23.21 1.75 -9.27
C LYS A 22 23.53 2.18 -7.83
N HIS A 23 22.60 1.91 -6.89
CA HIS A 23 22.67 2.40 -5.53
C HIS A 23 23.10 1.35 -4.49
N ILE A 24 23.05 0.05 -4.83
CA ILE A 24 23.58 -1.00 -3.94
C ILE A 24 25.10 -0.88 -3.84
N GLN A 25 25.61 -0.82 -2.61
CA GLN A 25 27.03 -0.70 -2.26
C GLN A 25 27.43 -1.87 -1.36
N LYS A 26 28.75 -2.05 -1.12
CA LYS A 26 29.29 -3.12 -0.26
C LYS A 26 28.77 -3.06 1.19
N ASN A 27 28.38 -1.89 1.67
CA ASN A 27 27.82 -1.69 3.01
C ASN A 27 26.30 -1.63 3.02
N THR A 28 25.61 -1.80 1.90
CA THR A 28 24.16 -1.92 1.86
C THR A 28 23.72 -3.16 2.62
N ARG A 29 22.81 -3.00 3.58
CA ARG A 29 22.31 -4.07 4.42
C ARG A 29 20.89 -4.49 4.06
N MET A 30 20.09 -3.53 3.59
CA MET A 30 18.69 -3.77 3.33
C MET A 30 18.19 -2.84 2.22
N VAL A 31 17.34 -3.36 1.36
CA VAL A 31 16.46 -2.60 0.46
C VAL A 31 15.05 -2.66 1.03
N ILE A 32 14.38 -1.50 1.12
CA ILE A 32 13.01 -1.38 1.60
C ILE A 32 12.21 -0.66 0.53
N MET A 33 11.08 -1.25 0.10
CA MET A 33 10.21 -0.61 -0.87
C MET A 33 8.75 -1.02 -0.69
N THR A 34 7.84 -0.25 -1.26
CA THR A 34 6.44 -0.65 -1.39
C THR A 34 6.25 -1.57 -2.60
N HIS A 35 5.32 -2.53 -2.50
CA HIS A 35 4.93 -3.39 -3.62
C HIS A 35 3.99 -2.65 -4.60
N SER A 36 3.13 -1.78 -4.07
CA SER A 36 2.28 -0.92 -4.88
C SER A 36 2.19 0.48 -4.27
N SER A 37 2.22 1.48 -5.14
CA SER A 37 2.11 2.89 -4.74
C SER A 37 0.75 3.20 -4.13
N ASN A 38 0.73 3.79 -2.96
CA ASN A 38 -0.50 4.27 -2.32
C ASN A 38 -1.06 5.55 -2.95
N VAL A 39 -0.37 6.13 -3.91
CA VAL A 39 -0.81 7.32 -4.67
C VAL A 39 -1.26 6.92 -6.05
N THR A 40 -0.39 6.28 -6.83
CA THR A 40 -0.64 5.98 -8.24
C THR A 40 -1.23 4.60 -8.50
N GLY A 41 -1.17 3.70 -7.51
CA GLY A 41 -1.54 2.30 -7.69
C GLY A 41 -0.50 1.45 -8.41
N GLU A 42 0.55 2.04 -8.99
CA GLU A 42 1.58 1.33 -9.73
C GLU A 42 2.17 0.16 -8.92
N ILE A 43 2.26 -0.99 -9.57
CA ILE A 43 2.81 -2.23 -9.00
C ILE A 43 4.27 -2.34 -9.43
N PHE A 44 5.16 -2.58 -8.49
CA PHE A 44 6.59 -2.75 -8.73
C PHE A 44 6.97 -4.22 -8.75
N ASP A 45 7.96 -4.58 -9.57
CA ASP A 45 8.44 -5.96 -9.70
C ASP A 45 9.33 -6.36 -8.51
N VAL A 46 8.67 -6.69 -7.40
CA VAL A 46 9.34 -7.09 -6.15
C VAL A 46 10.03 -8.45 -6.29
N ASP A 47 9.57 -9.33 -7.17
CA ASP A 47 10.20 -10.64 -7.38
C ASP A 47 11.56 -10.48 -8.05
N LEU A 48 11.64 -9.70 -9.12
CA LEU A 48 12.89 -9.42 -9.82
C LEU A 48 13.89 -8.67 -8.93
N ILE A 49 13.41 -7.67 -8.17
CA ILE A 49 14.24 -6.90 -7.25
C ILE A 49 14.72 -7.78 -6.09
N GLY A 50 13.85 -8.60 -5.53
CA GLY A 50 14.18 -9.52 -4.45
C GLY A 50 15.23 -10.56 -4.86
N GLN A 51 15.10 -11.12 -6.06
CA GLN A 51 16.11 -12.02 -6.62
C GLN A 51 17.48 -11.32 -6.68
N TYR A 52 17.54 -10.09 -7.18
CA TYR A 52 18.79 -9.32 -7.25
C TYR A 52 19.35 -9.01 -5.86
N CYS A 53 18.50 -8.63 -4.88
CA CYS A 53 18.93 -8.42 -3.51
C CYS A 53 19.56 -9.68 -2.91
N LYS A 54 18.96 -10.85 -3.15
CA LYS A 54 19.47 -12.14 -2.71
C LYS A 54 20.84 -12.47 -3.34
N GLU A 55 21.03 -12.20 -4.63
CA GLU A 55 22.33 -12.35 -5.33
C GLU A 55 23.42 -11.43 -4.73
N CYS A 56 23.03 -10.25 -4.27
CA CYS A 56 23.91 -9.29 -3.61
C CYS A 56 24.14 -9.57 -2.11
N GLY A 57 23.42 -10.51 -1.50
CA GLY A 57 23.45 -10.76 -0.06
C GLY A 57 22.86 -9.61 0.78
N VAL A 58 21.88 -8.90 0.22
CA VAL A 58 21.21 -7.75 0.83
C VAL A 58 19.78 -8.17 1.22
N LEU A 59 19.35 -7.86 2.44
CA LEU A 59 18.00 -8.14 2.90
C LEU A 59 16.98 -7.32 2.09
N PHE A 60 15.83 -7.93 1.82
CA PHE A 60 14.75 -7.28 1.10
C PHE A 60 13.45 -7.24 1.90
N MET A 61 12.98 -6.02 2.19
CA MET A 61 11.74 -5.76 2.91
C MET A 61 10.71 -5.08 2.01
N VAL A 62 9.51 -5.61 1.98
CA VAL A 62 8.41 -5.12 1.14
C VAL A 62 7.23 -4.69 1.99
N ASP A 63 6.73 -3.48 1.73
CA ASP A 63 5.43 -3.01 2.22
C ASP A 63 4.34 -3.39 1.21
N ALA A 64 3.55 -4.39 1.56
CA ALA A 64 2.42 -4.87 0.78
C ALA A 64 1.08 -4.27 1.23
N ALA A 65 1.07 -3.16 1.95
CA ALA A 65 -0.15 -2.55 2.49
C ALA A 65 -1.18 -2.15 1.42
N GLN A 66 -0.76 -1.97 0.16
CA GLN A 66 -1.66 -1.65 -0.96
C GLN A 66 -1.83 -2.81 -1.95
N SER A 67 -1.03 -3.85 -1.85
CA SER A 67 -1.07 -5.00 -2.78
C SER A 67 -1.71 -6.24 -2.17
N ALA A 68 -1.50 -6.48 -0.87
CA ALA A 68 -2.06 -7.65 -0.20
C ALA A 68 -3.60 -7.62 -0.24
N GLY A 69 -4.16 -8.68 -0.82
CA GLY A 69 -5.60 -8.84 -1.05
C GLY A 69 -6.09 -8.39 -2.43
N HIS A 70 -5.38 -7.49 -3.11
CA HIS A 70 -5.70 -7.05 -4.47
C HIS A 70 -4.97 -7.87 -5.55
N ILE A 71 -3.71 -8.21 -5.27
CA ILE A 71 -2.89 -9.04 -6.18
C ILE A 71 -2.22 -10.15 -5.39
N PRO A 72 -1.78 -11.25 -6.06
CA PRO A 72 -0.97 -12.27 -5.41
C PRO A 72 0.33 -11.70 -4.85
N VAL A 73 0.69 -12.10 -3.63
CA VAL A 73 1.95 -11.72 -2.98
C VAL A 73 2.67 -12.99 -2.54
N SER A 74 3.94 -13.13 -2.91
CA SER A 74 4.80 -14.26 -2.55
C SER A 74 5.95 -13.82 -1.66
N MET A 75 6.32 -14.69 -0.70
CA MET A 75 7.53 -14.52 0.12
C MET A 75 8.79 -15.13 -0.51
N GLU A 76 8.73 -15.65 -1.74
CA GLU A 76 9.83 -16.43 -2.34
C GLU A 76 11.15 -15.66 -2.40
N ASN A 77 11.08 -14.39 -2.82
CA ASN A 77 12.22 -13.49 -2.97
C ASN A 77 12.20 -12.32 -1.97
N ILE A 78 11.39 -12.42 -0.91
CA ILE A 78 11.23 -11.39 0.12
C ILE A 78 11.66 -11.96 1.48
N ASP A 79 12.47 -11.21 2.24
CA ASP A 79 12.88 -11.59 3.58
C ASP A 79 11.90 -11.11 4.65
N VAL A 80 11.35 -9.91 4.47
CA VAL A 80 10.36 -9.30 5.36
C VAL A 80 9.22 -8.70 4.54
N LEU A 81 8.00 -9.13 4.82
CA LEU A 81 6.79 -8.58 4.21
C LEU A 81 5.91 -7.94 5.28
N CYS A 82 5.55 -6.67 5.11
CA CYS A 82 4.62 -5.97 5.98
C CYS A 82 3.28 -5.75 5.26
N PHE A 83 2.17 -5.82 6.00
CA PHE A 83 0.84 -5.63 5.43
C PHE A 83 -0.12 -4.95 6.40
N SER A 84 -1.15 -4.31 5.85
CA SER A 84 -2.26 -3.72 6.58
C SER A 84 -3.47 -4.65 6.53
N GLY A 85 -4.04 -5.01 7.66
CA GLY A 85 -5.15 -5.95 7.72
C GLY A 85 -6.49 -5.37 7.26
N HIS A 86 -6.69 -4.05 7.38
CA HIS A 86 -7.97 -3.37 7.13
C HIS A 86 -8.14 -2.82 5.70
N LYS A 87 -7.24 -3.16 4.77
CA LYS A 87 -7.33 -2.79 3.35
C LYS A 87 -7.80 -4.00 2.52
N GLY A 88 -7.09 -4.38 1.49
CA GLY A 88 -7.46 -5.49 0.61
C GLY A 88 -7.65 -6.84 1.31
N LEU A 89 -7.12 -7.02 2.51
CA LEU A 89 -7.33 -8.22 3.33
C LEU A 89 -8.64 -8.22 4.14
N LEU A 90 -9.46 -7.17 4.05
CA LEU A 90 -10.83 -7.08 4.58
C LEU A 90 -10.96 -7.25 6.11
N GLY A 91 -9.88 -7.12 6.86
CA GLY A 91 -9.91 -7.10 8.33
C GLY A 91 -10.41 -5.77 8.87
N ILE A 92 -10.57 -5.68 10.19
CA ILE A 92 -10.96 -4.44 10.87
C ILE A 92 -9.78 -3.48 11.06
N ALA A 93 -10.04 -2.21 11.32
CA ALA A 93 -9.00 -1.24 11.65
C ALA A 93 -8.25 -1.62 12.93
N GLY A 94 -6.97 -1.27 13.01
CA GLY A 94 -6.11 -1.54 14.16
C GLY A 94 -5.43 -2.91 14.14
N ILE A 95 -5.50 -3.65 13.02
CA ILE A 95 -4.78 -4.90 12.79
C ILE A 95 -3.91 -4.81 11.54
N GLY A 96 -2.76 -5.40 11.60
CA GLY A 96 -1.80 -5.59 10.53
C GLY A 96 -0.77 -6.61 10.97
N GLY A 97 0.20 -6.90 10.15
CA GLY A 97 1.22 -7.86 10.49
C GLY A 97 2.43 -7.78 9.59
N PHE A 98 3.40 -8.60 9.92
CA PHE A 98 4.54 -8.83 9.06
C PHE A 98 4.93 -10.32 9.07
N CYS A 99 5.48 -10.77 7.97
CA CYS A 99 6.06 -12.09 7.81
C CYS A 99 7.57 -11.97 7.71
N VAL A 100 8.29 -12.86 8.34
CA VAL A 100 9.76 -12.91 8.33
C VAL A 100 10.20 -14.30 7.88
N LYS A 101 11.21 -14.36 7.02
CA LYS A 101 11.77 -15.59 6.50
C LYS A 101 13.21 -15.77 7.02
N ASP A 102 13.46 -16.93 7.63
CA ASP A 102 14.80 -17.46 7.97
C ASP A 102 15.75 -16.46 8.68
N MET A 103 15.22 -15.52 9.45
CA MET A 103 16.02 -14.55 10.20
C MET A 103 15.49 -14.33 11.62
N GLU A 104 16.40 -14.04 12.54
CA GLU A 104 16.04 -13.62 13.90
C GLU A 104 15.76 -12.11 13.93
N VAL A 105 14.60 -11.75 14.45
CA VAL A 105 14.19 -10.35 14.65
C VAL A 105 14.12 -10.08 16.14
N LYS A 106 14.78 -9.03 16.61
CA LYS A 106 14.71 -8.62 18.01
C LYS A 106 13.39 -7.93 18.31
N PRO A 107 12.77 -8.20 19.46
CA PRO A 107 11.58 -7.48 19.89
C PRO A 107 11.84 -5.97 19.97
N LEU A 108 10.98 -5.18 19.37
CA LEU A 108 10.99 -3.73 19.53
C LEU A 108 10.39 -3.32 20.89
N ILE A 109 9.37 -4.05 21.33
CA ILE A 109 8.67 -3.86 22.60
C ILE A 109 8.77 -5.18 23.38
N SER A 110 9.15 -5.11 24.63
CA SER A 110 9.24 -6.26 25.53
C SER A 110 8.25 -6.08 26.68
N GLY A 111 7.64 -7.19 27.12
CA GLY A 111 6.66 -7.18 28.20
C GLY A 111 6.09 -8.56 28.48
N GLY A 112 5.12 -8.66 29.37
CA GLY A 112 4.45 -9.92 29.66
C GLY A 112 3.75 -10.51 28.46
N THR A 113 3.94 -11.78 28.19
CA THR A 113 3.30 -12.52 27.09
C THR A 113 2.21 -13.49 27.58
N GLY A 114 2.10 -13.69 28.88
CA GLY A 114 1.16 -14.66 29.50
C GLY A 114 1.57 -16.12 29.37
N ILE A 115 2.72 -16.43 28.76
CA ILE A 115 3.16 -17.83 28.51
C ILE A 115 4.15 -18.32 29.56
N ASP A 116 5.13 -17.48 29.92
CA ASP A 116 6.15 -17.82 30.94
C ASP A 116 6.33 -16.65 31.91
N SER A 117 5.44 -16.55 32.88
CA SER A 117 5.36 -15.40 33.79
C SER A 117 6.56 -15.24 34.73
N PHE A 118 7.35 -16.29 34.93
CA PHE A 118 8.53 -16.27 35.82
C PHE A 118 9.84 -16.00 35.06
N ASN A 119 9.82 -16.03 33.75
CA ASN A 119 10.97 -15.73 32.92
C ASN A 119 11.04 -14.21 32.64
N PRO A 120 12.12 -13.51 33.01
CA PRO A 120 12.26 -12.09 32.75
C PRO A 120 12.58 -11.74 31.27
N GLN A 121 12.80 -12.75 30.42
CA GLN A 121 13.10 -12.56 28.99
C GLN A 121 11.88 -12.88 28.13
N MET A 122 11.83 -12.26 26.95
CA MET A 122 10.84 -12.63 25.94
C MET A 122 11.01 -14.10 25.51
N PRO A 123 9.92 -14.83 25.25
CA PRO A 123 9.98 -16.17 24.70
C PRO A 123 10.83 -16.23 23.43
N LYS A 124 11.44 -17.38 23.14
CA LYS A 124 12.20 -17.58 21.89
C LYS A 124 11.31 -17.97 20.72
N ALA A 125 10.16 -18.55 21.00
CA ALA A 125 9.23 -19.01 19.98
C ALA A 125 8.49 -17.83 19.33
N TYR A 126 8.31 -17.88 18.01
CA TYR A 126 7.45 -16.96 17.29
C TYR A 126 6.01 -17.50 17.28
N PRO A 127 4.98 -16.65 17.30
CA PRO A 127 5.03 -15.18 17.25
C PRO A 127 5.30 -14.51 18.61
N GLU A 128 5.25 -15.22 19.72
CA GLU A 128 5.29 -14.66 21.08
C GLU A 128 6.58 -13.89 21.37
N HIS A 129 7.66 -14.25 20.69
CA HIS A 129 8.93 -13.51 20.77
C HIS A 129 8.78 -12.01 20.43
N LEU A 130 7.87 -11.67 19.55
CA LEU A 130 7.67 -10.30 19.07
C LEU A 130 6.40 -9.64 19.61
N GLU A 131 5.59 -10.39 20.37
CA GLU A 131 4.26 -9.96 20.83
C GLU A 131 4.23 -9.76 22.34
N ALA A 132 4.21 -8.49 22.78
CA ALA A 132 4.10 -8.14 24.19
C ALA A 132 2.67 -7.71 24.54
N GLY A 133 2.16 -8.19 25.68
CA GLY A 133 0.81 -7.87 26.17
C GLY A 133 -0.28 -8.78 25.60
N THR A 134 -1.53 -8.47 25.93
CA THR A 134 -2.70 -9.20 25.43
C THR A 134 -2.96 -8.85 23.98
N GLN A 135 -3.02 -9.88 23.14
CA GLN A 135 -3.23 -9.72 21.71
C GLN A 135 -4.64 -9.23 21.36
N ASN A 136 -4.78 -8.52 20.24
CA ASN A 136 -6.06 -8.12 19.67
C ASN A 136 -6.77 -9.32 19.02
N ILE A 137 -7.31 -10.22 19.84
CA ILE A 137 -7.93 -11.49 19.40
C ILE A 137 -9.08 -11.21 18.40
N VAL A 138 -9.87 -10.17 18.63
CA VAL A 138 -10.99 -9.80 17.75
C VAL A 138 -10.46 -9.36 16.38
N GLY A 139 -9.41 -8.53 16.36
CA GLY A 139 -8.77 -8.10 15.11
C GLY A 139 -8.14 -9.26 14.35
N ILE A 140 -7.47 -10.18 15.06
CA ILE A 140 -6.86 -11.38 14.47
C ILE A 140 -7.94 -12.30 13.86
N ALA A 141 -9.03 -12.53 14.57
CA ALA A 141 -10.14 -13.35 14.07
C ALA A 141 -10.81 -12.73 12.83
N ALA A 142 -11.03 -11.41 12.86
CA ALA A 142 -11.58 -10.68 11.70
C ALA A 142 -10.63 -10.73 10.49
N LEU A 143 -9.33 -10.52 10.72
CA LEU A 143 -8.31 -10.62 9.66
C LEU A 143 -8.25 -12.03 9.06
N ASN A 144 -8.29 -13.08 9.89
CA ASN A 144 -8.32 -14.46 9.42
C ASN A 144 -9.53 -14.73 8.51
N ALA A 145 -10.72 -14.28 8.90
CA ALA A 145 -11.93 -14.40 8.07
C ALA A 145 -11.79 -13.65 6.74
N GLY A 146 -11.23 -12.43 6.77
CA GLY A 146 -10.97 -11.63 5.57
C GLY A 146 -9.98 -12.32 4.63
N ILE A 147 -8.87 -12.82 5.15
CA ILE A 147 -7.87 -13.56 4.35
C ILE A 147 -8.47 -14.80 3.69
N GLN A 148 -9.26 -15.59 4.42
CA GLN A 148 -9.93 -16.78 3.87
C GLN A 148 -10.92 -16.40 2.76
N TYR A 149 -11.65 -15.31 2.93
CA TYR A 149 -12.55 -14.81 1.89
C TYR A 149 -11.77 -14.39 0.64
N VAL A 150 -10.73 -13.57 0.79
CA VAL A 150 -9.89 -13.13 -0.31
C VAL A 150 -9.25 -14.30 -1.04
N GLN A 151 -8.68 -15.27 -0.32
CA GLN A 151 -8.07 -16.47 -0.94
C GLN A 151 -9.06 -17.27 -1.78
N SER A 152 -10.30 -17.41 -1.31
CA SER A 152 -11.32 -18.18 -2.04
C SER A 152 -11.96 -17.41 -3.21
N HIS A 153 -11.88 -16.07 -3.25
CA HIS A 153 -12.50 -15.23 -4.28
C HIS A 153 -11.49 -14.35 -5.04
N GLN A 154 -10.19 -14.59 -4.89
CA GLN A 154 -9.16 -13.68 -5.41
C GLN A 154 -9.32 -13.40 -6.91
N LYS A 155 -9.60 -14.41 -7.71
CA LYS A 155 -9.81 -14.24 -9.15
C LYS A 155 -10.98 -13.31 -9.45
N GLU A 156 -12.12 -13.52 -8.80
CA GLU A 156 -13.32 -12.70 -8.97
C GLU A 156 -13.09 -11.25 -8.53
N ILE A 157 -12.37 -11.07 -7.42
CA ILE A 157 -12.00 -9.74 -6.89
C ILE A 157 -11.17 -8.99 -7.94
N VAL A 158 -10.08 -9.60 -8.43
CA VAL A 158 -9.18 -8.98 -9.39
C VAL A 158 -9.89 -8.67 -10.70
N GLU A 159 -10.65 -9.61 -11.26
CA GLU A 159 -11.39 -9.41 -12.51
C GLU A 159 -12.38 -8.25 -12.39
N LYS A 160 -13.12 -8.18 -11.28
CA LYS A 160 -14.09 -7.12 -11.05
C LYS A 160 -13.41 -5.76 -10.82
N GLU A 161 -12.36 -5.70 -10.02
CA GLU A 161 -11.60 -4.46 -9.79
C GLU A 161 -10.98 -3.92 -11.09
N CYS A 162 -10.37 -4.78 -11.91
CA CYS A 162 -9.84 -4.40 -13.22
C CYS A 162 -10.94 -3.86 -14.15
N PHE A 163 -12.09 -4.51 -14.20
CA PHE A 163 -13.22 -4.07 -15.01
C PHE A 163 -13.75 -2.70 -14.58
N LEU A 164 -13.93 -2.47 -13.27
CA LEU A 164 -14.39 -1.18 -12.73
C LEU A 164 -13.35 -0.08 -12.95
N LEU A 165 -12.08 -0.42 -12.79
CA LEU A 165 -10.96 0.48 -13.05
C LEU A 165 -10.95 0.95 -14.50
N GLN A 166 -11.07 0.01 -15.45
CA GLN A 166 -11.14 0.34 -16.89
C GLN A 166 -12.30 1.29 -17.18
N LYS A 167 -13.49 1.00 -16.67
CA LYS A 167 -14.67 1.87 -16.87
C LYS A 167 -14.44 3.29 -16.33
N LEU A 168 -13.81 3.41 -15.17
CA LEU A 168 -13.50 4.70 -14.58
C LEU A 168 -12.52 5.49 -15.45
N TYR A 169 -11.46 4.86 -15.96
CA TYR A 169 -10.50 5.51 -16.87
C TYR A 169 -11.17 5.95 -18.18
N GLU A 170 -11.98 5.07 -18.78
CA GLU A 170 -12.72 5.41 -20.02
C GLU A 170 -13.65 6.61 -19.81
N GLY A 171 -14.40 6.62 -18.71
CA GLY A 171 -15.36 7.67 -18.40
C GLY A 171 -14.74 9.02 -18.04
N LEU A 172 -13.52 9.02 -17.47
CA LEU A 172 -12.82 10.22 -17.06
C LEU A 172 -11.85 10.76 -18.13
N SER A 173 -11.62 10.03 -19.21
CA SER A 173 -10.73 10.43 -20.29
C SER A 173 -11.14 11.78 -20.89
N GLY A 174 -10.19 12.72 -20.97
CA GLY A 174 -10.42 14.08 -21.47
C GLY A 174 -10.97 15.09 -20.44
N TYR A 175 -11.35 14.63 -19.24
CA TYR A 175 -11.88 15.51 -18.18
C TYR A 175 -10.87 15.76 -17.05
N VAL A 176 -9.89 14.87 -16.91
CA VAL A 176 -8.92 14.91 -15.80
C VAL A 176 -7.49 14.71 -16.28
N GLU A 177 -6.54 15.13 -15.45
CA GLU A 177 -5.13 14.74 -15.54
C GLU A 177 -4.94 13.47 -14.72
N PHE A 178 -4.51 12.37 -15.35
CA PHE A 178 -4.19 11.13 -14.67
C PHE A 178 -2.73 11.12 -14.21
N TYR A 179 -2.49 10.70 -12.96
CA TYR A 179 -1.17 10.42 -12.39
C TYR A 179 -0.94 8.93 -12.15
N SER A 180 -1.94 8.11 -12.42
CA SER A 180 -1.91 6.66 -12.37
C SER A 180 -2.06 6.08 -13.78
N SER A 181 -1.69 4.82 -13.96
CA SER A 181 -1.88 4.08 -15.20
C SER A 181 -2.95 3.00 -15.01
N LEU A 182 -3.67 2.67 -16.07
CA LEU A 182 -4.55 1.51 -16.09
C LEU A 182 -3.77 0.19 -16.08
N GLU A 183 -2.59 0.21 -16.71
CA GLU A 183 -1.74 -0.98 -16.80
C GLU A 183 -0.93 -1.16 -15.52
N ASN A 184 -0.81 -2.40 -15.05
CA ASN A 184 0.01 -2.80 -13.91
C ASN A 184 -0.26 -1.99 -12.64
N SER A 185 -1.53 -1.86 -12.27
CA SER A 185 -1.98 -1.04 -11.16
C SER A 185 -2.95 -1.78 -10.24
N THR A 186 -2.85 -1.52 -8.95
CA THR A 186 -3.92 -1.82 -7.98
C THR A 186 -5.10 -0.87 -8.21
N PRO A 187 -6.30 -1.14 -7.66
CA PRO A 187 -7.51 -0.37 -7.99
C PRO A 187 -7.52 1.05 -7.36
N ILE A 188 -6.46 1.80 -7.65
CA ILE A 188 -6.25 3.18 -7.21
C ILE A 188 -6.13 4.07 -8.44
N VAL A 189 -6.88 5.17 -8.47
CA VAL A 189 -6.81 6.18 -9.52
C VAL A 189 -6.48 7.54 -8.90
N ALA A 190 -5.38 8.10 -9.36
CA ALA A 190 -4.87 9.41 -8.95
C ALA A 190 -5.15 10.43 -10.07
N ILE A 191 -5.91 11.46 -9.76
CA ILE A 191 -6.34 12.47 -10.73
C ILE A 191 -6.22 13.89 -10.19
N ASN A 192 -6.19 14.85 -11.10
CA ASN A 192 -6.57 16.23 -10.83
C ASN A 192 -7.47 16.76 -11.98
N ILE A 193 -8.36 17.68 -11.64
CA ILE A 193 -9.14 18.41 -12.65
C ILE A 193 -8.34 19.67 -13.03
N PRO A 194 -8.08 19.94 -14.31
CA PRO A 194 -7.35 21.13 -14.75
C PRO A 194 -7.90 22.42 -14.14
N GLY A 195 -7.00 23.24 -13.59
CA GLY A 195 -7.37 24.53 -12.98
C GLY A 195 -8.03 24.47 -11.61
N LYS A 196 -8.26 23.28 -11.04
CA LYS A 196 -8.90 23.12 -9.71
C LYS A 196 -7.94 22.52 -8.69
N ASP A 197 -8.05 22.96 -7.45
CA ASP A 197 -7.31 22.43 -6.30
C ASP A 197 -7.86 21.06 -5.88
N SER A 198 -6.99 20.13 -5.44
CA SER A 198 -7.41 18.78 -5.08
C SER A 198 -8.31 18.72 -3.84
N ALA A 199 -8.11 19.63 -2.88
CA ALA A 199 -8.97 19.69 -1.69
C ALA A 199 -10.36 20.21 -2.07
N TYR A 200 -10.43 21.25 -2.91
CA TYR A 200 -11.70 21.78 -3.41
C TYR A 200 -12.51 20.71 -4.18
N VAL A 201 -11.87 19.95 -5.06
CA VAL A 201 -12.53 18.87 -5.81
C VAL A 201 -13.03 17.78 -4.87
N SER A 202 -12.22 17.36 -3.91
CA SER A 202 -12.60 16.34 -2.91
C SER A 202 -13.76 16.79 -2.04
N ASP A 203 -13.77 18.06 -1.63
CA ASP A 203 -14.86 18.65 -0.83
C ASP A 203 -16.16 18.71 -1.62
N LEU A 204 -16.12 19.13 -2.90
CA LEU A 204 -17.30 19.10 -3.78
C LEU A 204 -17.85 17.69 -3.98
N LEU A 205 -16.97 16.72 -4.27
CA LEU A 205 -17.36 15.32 -4.42
C LEU A 205 -18.08 14.81 -3.18
N ASN A 206 -17.57 15.13 -2.00
CA ASN A 206 -18.21 14.71 -0.75
C ASN A 206 -19.51 15.49 -0.47
N TYR A 207 -19.49 16.82 -0.50
CA TYR A 207 -20.61 17.65 -0.10
C TYR A 207 -21.80 17.58 -1.06
N LYS A 208 -21.52 17.67 -2.38
CA LYS A 208 -22.58 17.73 -3.42
C LYS A 208 -23.07 16.34 -3.84
N TYR A 209 -22.16 15.35 -3.87
CA TYR A 209 -22.43 14.03 -4.45
C TYR A 209 -22.33 12.89 -3.43
N GLY A 210 -21.86 13.11 -2.20
CA GLY A 210 -21.67 12.05 -1.21
C GLY A 210 -20.55 11.08 -1.57
N ILE A 211 -19.64 11.47 -2.48
CA ILE A 211 -18.50 10.65 -2.93
C ILE A 211 -17.30 10.97 -2.06
N VAL A 212 -16.88 10.01 -1.23
CA VAL A 212 -15.73 10.16 -0.34
C VAL A 212 -14.44 9.81 -1.09
N THR A 213 -13.56 10.79 -1.22
CA THR A 213 -12.23 10.63 -1.81
C THR A 213 -11.15 11.06 -0.81
N ARG A 214 -9.90 10.81 -1.13
CA ARG A 214 -8.78 11.39 -0.38
C ARG A 214 -8.02 12.37 -1.25
N CYS A 215 -7.70 13.56 -0.70
CA CYS A 215 -6.89 14.58 -1.38
C CYS A 215 -5.59 14.86 -0.63
N GLY A 216 -4.72 15.65 -1.25
CA GLY A 216 -3.47 16.14 -0.67
C GLY A 216 -2.27 15.20 -0.90
N ALA A 217 -1.39 15.10 0.09
CA ALA A 217 -0.07 14.45 -0.06
C ALA A 217 -0.03 12.94 0.24
N HIS A 218 -1.13 12.30 0.66
CA HIS A 218 -1.28 10.85 0.84
C HIS A 218 -0.20 10.17 1.70
N CYS A 219 0.48 10.90 2.60
CA CYS A 219 1.64 10.42 3.35
C CYS A 219 2.81 9.96 2.46
N ALA A 220 2.93 10.49 1.24
CA ALA A 220 3.92 10.10 0.24
C ALA A 220 4.66 11.32 -0.36
N PRO A 221 5.39 12.10 0.45
CA PRO A 221 5.99 13.36 0.00
C PRO A 221 6.97 13.18 -1.16
N LEU A 222 7.70 12.07 -1.20
CA LEU A 222 8.63 11.79 -2.29
C LEU A 222 7.93 11.52 -3.62
N MET A 223 6.76 10.86 -3.58
CA MET A 223 5.94 10.64 -4.77
C MET A 223 5.41 11.97 -5.30
N HIS A 224 4.93 12.86 -4.42
CA HIS A 224 4.44 14.19 -4.83
C HIS A 224 5.55 15.06 -5.42
N LYS A 225 6.79 14.98 -4.90
CA LYS A 225 7.98 15.60 -5.52
C LYS A 225 8.24 15.07 -6.92
N HIS A 226 8.17 13.74 -7.09
CA HIS A 226 8.36 13.10 -8.39
C HIS A 226 7.28 13.53 -9.41
N LEU A 227 6.01 13.56 -8.97
CA LEU A 227 4.86 13.95 -9.80
C LEU A 227 4.70 15.48 -9.94
N LYS A 228 5.49 16.29 -9.22
CA LYS A 228 5.40 17.77 -9.18
C LYS A 228 4.01 18.27 -8.75
N THR A 229 3.47 17.63 -7.74
CA THR A 229 2.12 17.90 -7.19
C THR A 229 2.16 18.29 -5.70
N GLU A 230 3.30 18.81 -5.21
CA GLU A 230 3.52 19.14 -3.79
C GLU A 230 2.55 20.22 -3.31
N GLU A 231 2.30 21.24 -4.12
CA GLU A 231 1.43 22.36 -3.76
C GLU A 231 -0.05 22.03 -3.99
N ARG A 232 -0.37 21.38 -5.11
CA ARG A 232 -1.74 21.11 -5.55
C ARG A 232 -2.34 19.86 -4.91
N GLY A 233 -1.49 18.91 -4.51
CA GLY A 233 -1.92 17.57 -4.13
C GLY A 233 -2.53 16.78 -5.28
N ILE A 234 -3.19 15.69 -4.95
CA ILE A 234 -3.88 14.79 -5.88
C ILE A 234 -5.20 14.37 -5.25
N VAL A 235 -6.25 14.20 -6.04
CA VAL A 235 -7.48 13.50 -5.66
C VAL A 235 -7.28 12.01 -5.96
N ARG A 236 -7.42 11.17 -4.94
CA ARG A 236 -7.31 9.72 -5.08
C ARG A 236 -8.66 9.05 -4.92
N LEU A 237 -9.03 8.29 -5.93
CA LEU A 237 -10.15 7.37 -5.93
C LEU A 237 -9.60 5.97 -5.63
N SER A 238 -10.24 5.25 -4.72
CA SER A 238 -9.90 3.85 -4.40
C SER A 238 -11.14 3.00 -4.68
N ILE A 239 -11.00 2.06 -5.59
CA ILE A 239 -12.08 1.17 -6.02
C ILE A 239 -11.93 -0.15 -5.25
N SER A 240 -13.04 -0.81 -5.02
CA SER A 240 -13.10 -2.13 -4.43
C SER A 240 -14.05 -3.01 -5.25
N PHE A 241 -13.84 -4.31 -5.20
CA PHE A 241 -14.78 -5.28 -5.78
C PHE A 241 -16.22 -5.13 -5.23
N GLN A 242 -16.41 -4.46 -4.10
CA GLN A 242 -17.72 -4.17 -3.54
C GLN A 242 -18.47 -3.05 -4.27
N ASN A 243 -17.76 -2.20 -5.03
CA ASN A 243 -18.42 -1.19 -5.84
C ASN A 243 -19.20 -1.82 -7.00
N THR A 244 -20.20 -1.08 -7.46
CA THR A 244 -21.05 -1.45 -8.60
C THR A 244 -20.66 -0.63 -9.84
N ILE A 245 -21.21 -1.01 -11.00
CA ILE A 245 -21.07 -0.22 -12.23
C ILE A 245 -21.75 1.13 -12.06
N GLU A 246 -22.89 1.15 -11.40
CA GLU A 246 -23.68 2.34 -11.11
C GLU A 246 -22.91 3.34 -10.24
N ASP A 247 -22.10 2.86 -9.27
CA ASP A 247 -21.20 3.70 -8.49
C ASP A 247 -20.16 4.37 -9.38
N ILE A 248 -19.53 3.61 -10.29
CA ILE A 248 -18.53 4.15 -11.22
C ILE A 248 -19.16 5.17 -12.17
N ASP A 249 -20.30 4.85 -12.76
CA ASP A 249 -21.04 5.76 -13.65
C ASP A 249 -21.45 7.06 -12.92
N PHE A 250 -21.78 6.96 -11.65
CA PHE A 250 -22.11 8.10 -10.81
C PHE A 250 -20.89 8.98 -10.53
N VAL A 251 -19.76 8.38 -10.17
CA VAL A 251 -18.48 9.10 -9.95
C VAL A 251 -18.03 9.79 -11.25
N VAL A 252 -18.13 9.11 -12.38
CA VAL A 252 -17.78 9.68 -13.69
C VAL A 252 -18.62 10.93 -13.98
N ARG A 253 -19.95 10.85 -13.88
CA ARG A 253 -20.83 12.01 -14.08
C ARG A 253 -20.50 13.17 -13.15
N ALA A 254 -20.28 12.89 -11.86
CA ALA A 254 -19.96 13.93 -10.88
C ALA A 254 -18.65 14.66 -11.22
N ILE A 255 -17.60 13.92 -11.62
CA ILE A 255 -16.31 14.52 -12.00
C ILE A 255 -16.44 15.31 -13.32
N GLN A 256 -17.18 14.79 -14.29
CA GLN A 256 -17.44 15.50 -15.56
C GLN A 256 -18.20 16.83 -15.32
N GLU A 257 -19.22 16.83 -14.45
CA GLU A 257 -19.92 18.06 -14.07
C GLU A 257 -18.96 19.05 -13.40
N ILE A 258 -18.16 18.62 -12.42
CA ILE A 258 -17.18 19.48 -11.76
C ILE A 258 -16.13 20.00 -12.75
N SER A 259 -15.72 19.19 -13.72
CA SER A 259 -14.75 19.60 -14.74
C SER A 259 -15.30 20.68 -15.70
N ASN A 260 -16.60 20.64 -15.98
CA ASN A 260 -17.27 21.58 -16.88
C ASN A 260 -17.75 22.86 -16.16
N ASP A 261 -17.83 22.89 -14.83
CA ASP A 261 -18.16 24.08 -14.05
C ASP A 261 -16.96 25.06 -14.09
N TYR A 262 -17.15 26.22 -14.74
CA TYR A 262 -16.17 27.32 -14.85
C TYR A 262 -16.08 28.16 -13.57
#